data_3fe1e6365aa4abb59b37614d4602cccd
#
_entry.id   3fe1e6365aa4abb59b37614d4602cccd
#
_cell.length_a   1.000
_cell.length_b   1.000
_cell.length_c   1.000
_cell.angle_alpha   90.00
_cell.angle_beta   90.00
_cell.angle_gamma   90.00
#
_symmetry.space_group_name_H-M   'P 1'
#
loop_
_entity.id
_entity.type
_entity.pdbx_description
1 polymer ?
#
loop_
_entity_poly.entity_id
_entity_poly.type
_entity_poly.pdbx_seq_one_letter_code
_entity_poly.pdbx_strand_id
1 'polypeptide(L)'
;MQSEERREERQVSKRKNNSTKKSKKKEEKRLSVQKTIRYKEMGKDGICRVQGNTYSKCIRFYDINYQLAQNEDKNAIFENWCDFLNYFDSSIHFQLSFINHKSNMKEFENVIRIRPQHDEFDDVRMEYAQMLKNQLAKGNNGLVKSKYITFSIEAENIKLAKPKLERIESDILNNFKVLGVPAYPLNGVERLQIMYETFNPDASADFQFDYGSMIRTGLSTKDYVAPTSFVFKEGKTFQMGITIGAVSYLQILAPELTDKMLAEFLDMEKDLIVNLHVQSVDQMKAIKLVKSKVTDINRMKIEEQKKAVRSGYDMDIIPSDLNTYGGEAKRLLEDLQSRNERMFLVTALFLNTAKSKQDLENAVFQTAGIAQKYNCVLRRLDY
;
A
#
# COMPACT_ATOMS: atom_id res chain seq x y z
N MET A 1 12.84 47.20 50.02
CA MET A 1 13.68 47.35 48.83
C MET A 1 14.51 46.07 48.52
N GLN A 2 15.46 45.64 49.35
CA GLN A 2 16.28 44.45 49.00
C GLN A 2 15.54 43.10 48.86
N SER A 3 14.34 42.94 49.40
CA SER A 3 13.55 41.70 49.30
C SER A 3 12.72 41.60 48.00
N GLU A 4 12.41 42.73 47.41
CA GLU A 4 11.65 42.78 46.14
C GLU A 4 12.56 42.57 44.94
N GLU A 5 13.73 43.17 44.90
CA GLU A 5 14.75 42.93 43.85
C GLU A 5 15.13 41.44 43.75
N ARG A 6 15.33 40.73 44.88
CA ARG A 6 15.62 39.29 44.88
C ARG A 6 14.45 38.45 44.43
N ARG A 7 13.19 38.91 44.51
CA ARG A 7 12.02 38.22 43.94
C ARG A 7 11.90 38.44 42.45
N GLU A 8 12.20 39.61 41.94
CA GLU A 8 12.21 39.90 40.50
C GLU A 8 13.33 39.13 39.76
N GLU A 9 14.56 39.10 40.29
CA GLU A 9 15.65 38.32 39.75
C GLU A 9 15.34 36.82 39.69
N ARG A 10 14.68 36.26 40.71
CA ARG A 10 14.21 34.86 40.68
C ARG A 10 13.11 34.60 39.66
N GLN A 11 12.24 35.57 39.41
CA GLN A 11 11.20 35.42 38.38
C GLN A 11 11.78 35.54 36.96
N VAL A 12 12.71 36.42 36.72
CA VAL A 12 13.42 36.58 35.44
C VAL A 12 14.28 35.35 35.14
N SER A 13 14.98 34.78 36.14
CA SER A 13 15.75 33.56 36.01
C SER A 13 14.86 32.33 35.69
N LYS A 14 13.67 32.22 36.34
CA LYS A 14 12.68 31.16 36.03
C LYS A 14 12.06 31.29 34.63
N ARG A 15 11.82 32.53 34.16
CA ARG A 15 11.34 32.76 32.79
C ARG A 15 12.38 32.44 31.74
N LYS A 16 13.65 32.81 31.96
CA LYS A 16 14.79 32.40 31.05
C LYS A 16 15.00 30.88 31.00
N ASN A 17 14.94 30.20 32.13
CA ASN A 17 15.06 28.72 32.17
C ASN A 17 13.86 28.00 31.54
N ASN A 18 12.65 28.56 31.61
CA ASN A 18 11.49 27.97 30.95
C ASN A 18 11.48 28.25 29.42
N SER A 19 12.03 29.38 28.97
CA SER A 19 12.15 29.66 27.53
C SER A 19 13.23 28.79 26.89
N THR A 20 14.39 28.58 27.55
CA THR A 20 15.45 27.66 27.09
C THR A 20 15.03 26.19 27.14
N LYS A 21 14.21 25.76 28.12
CA LYS A 21 13.62 24.41 28.12
C LYS A 21 12.56 24.22 27.04
N LYS A 22 11.77 25.25 26.71
CA LYS A 22 10.80 25.20 25.61
C LYS A 22 11.50 25.22 24.23
N SER A 23 12.59 25.95 24.04
CA SER A 23 13.37 25.92 22.79
C SER A 23 14.11 24.60 22.61
N LYS A 24 14.76 24.06 23.63
CA LYS A 24 15.37 22.72 23.58
C LYS A 24 14.35 21.61 23.30
N LYS A 25 13.14 21.68 23.91
CA LYS A 25 12.07 20.70 23.65
C LYS A 25 11.46 20.83 22.23
N LYS A 26 11.61 22.00 21.56
CA LYS A 26 11.19 22.23 20.18
C LYS A 26 12.28 21.78 19.18
N GLU A 27 13.56 21.83 19.53
CA GLU A 27 14.65 21.30 18.72
C GLU A 27 14.71 19.77 18.73
N GLU A 28 14.40 19.11 19.85
CA GLU A 28 14.35 17.64 19.93
C GLU A 28 13.25 16.99 19.06
N LYS A 29 12.31 17.76 18.52
CA LYS A 29 11.20 17.29 17.66
C LYS A 29 11.49 17.36 16.16
N ARG A 30 12.61 17.89 15.70
CA ARG A 30 12.95 17.90 14.28
C ARG A 30 13.67 16.59 13.93
N LEU A 31 12.91 15.61 13.46
CA LEU A 31 13.49 14.39 12.90
C LEU A 31 14.21 14.75 11.59
N SER A 32 15.39 14.19 11.35
CA SER A 32 16.01 14.26 10.03
C SER A 32 15.14 13.48 9.03
N VAL A 33 15.27 13.82 7.74
CA VAL A 33 14.54 13.15 6.66
C VAL A 33 14.72 11.63 6.71
N GLN A 34 15.95 11.17 6.94
CA GLN A 34 16.29 9.74 7.06
C GLN A 34 15.59 9.07 8.25
N LYS A 35 15.43 9.78 9.38
CA LYS A 35 14.69 9.25 10.55
C LYS A 35 13.19 9.15 10.33
N THR A 36 12.65 9.90 9.38
CA THR A 36 11.24 9.82 8.98
C THR A 36 10.97 8.53 8.20
N ILE A 37 11.95 8.03 7.44
CA ILE A 37 11.82 6.79 6.67
C ILE A 37 11.86 5.57 7.61
N ARG A 38 10.78 4.77 7.60
CA ARG A 38 10.47 3.74 8.59
C ARG A 38 11.05 2.35 8.32
N TYR A 39 12.30 2.24 7.86
CA TYR A 39 13.01 0.96 7.87
C TYR A 39 14.40 1.14 8.52
N LYS A 40 15.04 0.06 8.93
CA LYS A 40 16.35 0.11 9.58
C LYS A 40 17.48 -0.17 8.60
N GLU A 41 17.34 -1.22 7.82
CA GLU A 41 18.41 -1.77 7.00
C GLU A 41 17.85 -2.47 5.76
N MET A 42 18.57 -2.39 4.64
CA MET A 42 18.29 -3.09 3.39
C MET A 42 19.49 -3.95 3.02
N GLY A 43 19.30 -5.27 3.00
CA GLY A 43 20.33 -6.23 2.60
C GLY A 43 20.48 -6.34 1.08
N LYS A 44 21.63 -6.82 0.61
CA LYS A 44 21.89 -7.07 -0.82
C LYS A 44 20.91 -8.08 -1.43
N ASP A 45 20.47 -9.05 -0.63
CA ASP A 45 19.51 -10.10 -0.98
C ASP A 45 18.05 -9.65 -0.98
N GLY A 46 17.81 -8.35 -0.86
CA GLY A 46 16.48 -7.78 -0.82
C GLY A 46 15.75 -7.93 0.52
N ILE A 47 16.37 -8.51 1.55
CA ILE A 47 15.76 -8.55 2.88
C ILE A 47 15.85 -7.17 3.53
N CYS A 48 14.70 -6.61 3.87
CA CYS A 48 14.58 -5.34 4.57
C CYS A 48 14.20 -5.57 6.03
N ARG A 49 14.99 -5.07 6.96
CA ARG A 49 14.60 -4.93 8.35
C ARG A 49 13.80 -3.65 8.51
N VAL A 50 12.49 -3.78 8.75
CA VAL A 50 11.57 -2.62 8.80
C VAL A 50 11.68 -1.93 10.17
N GLN A 51 10.95 -2.37 11.16
CA GLN A 51 10.94 -1.80 12.51
C GLN A 51 10.86 -2.94 13.52
N GLY A 52 11.48 -2.80 14.70
CA GLY A 52 11.51 -3.88 15.66
C GLY A 52 12.22 -5.12 15.11
N ASN A 53 11.52 -6.24 15.12
CA ASN A 53 11.97 -7.55 14.66
C ASN A 53 11.25 -7.99 13.37
N THR A 54 10.68 -7.06 12.61
CA THR A 54 9.99 -7.34 11.35
C THR A 54 10.97 -7.31 10.18
N TYR A 55 10.96 -8.38 9.38
CA TYR A 55 11.77 -8.55 8.18
C TYR A 55 10.85 -8.78 6.98
N SER A 56 11.18 -8.17 5.84
CA SER A 56 10.36 -8.26 4.63
C SER A 56 11.18 -8.55 3.38
N LYS A 57 10.54 -9.20 2.39
CA LYS A 57 11.01 -9.32 1.00
C LYS A 57 9.93 -8.79 0.06
N CYS A 58 10.30 -8.58 -1.20
CA CYS A 58 9.43 -8.01 -2.21
C CYS A 58 9.59 -8.78 -3.52
N ILE A 59 8.47 -9.05 -4.20
CA ILE A 59 8.40 -9.69 -5.50
C ILE A 59 7.68 -8.74 -6.45
N ARG A 60 8.20 -8.53 -7.65
CA ARG A 60 7.50 -7.87 -8.75
C ARG A 60 6.71 -8.91 -9.52
N PHE A 61 5.47 -8.60 -9.90
CA PHE A 61 4.63 -9.47 -10.70
C PHE A 61 3.94 -8.70 -11.83
N TYR A 62 3.49 -9.43 -12.83
CA TYR A 62 2.89 -8.88 -14.05
C TYR A 62 1.44 -9.32 -14.22
N ASP A 63 0.79 -8.78 -15.25
CA ASP A 63 -0.55 -9.16 -15.62
C ASP A 63 -0.59 -10.48 -16.38
N ILE A 64 -1.75 -11.10 -16.34
CA ILE A 64 -2.17 -12.17 -17.24
C ILE A 64 -3.31 -11.67 -18.13
N ASN A 65 -3.51 -12.35 -19.25
CA ASN A 65 -4.54 -11.97 -20.22
C ASN A 65 -5.94 -12.48 -19.80
N TYR A 66 -6.38 -12.11 -18.60
CA TYR A 66 -7.65 -12.54 -18.02
C TYR A 66 -8.87 -12.21 -18.89
N GLN A 67 -8.86 -11.03 -19.54
CA GLN A 67 -10.01 -10.59 -20.34
C GLN A 67 -10.26 -11.48 -21.58
N LEU A 68 -9.20 -12.03 -22.18
CA LEU A 68 -9.26 -12.89 -23.37
C LEU A 68 -9.46 -14.37 -23.01
N ALA A 69 -9.40 -14.74 -21.73
CA ALA A 69 -9.59 -16.13 -21.28
C ALA A 69 -11.05 -16.56 -21.45
N GLN A 70 -11.27 -17.85 -21.71
CA GLN A 70 -12.62 -18.45 -21.72
C GLN A 70 -13.19 -18.48 -20.30
N ASN A 71 -14.51 -18.64 -20.17
CA ASN A 71 -15.17 -18.58 -18.85
C ASN A 71 -14.66 -19.68 -17.89
N GLU A 72 -14.37 -20.87 -18.41
CA GLU A 72 -13.80 -21.97 -17.61
C GLU A 72 -12.41 -21.62 -17.08
N ASP A 73 -11.55 -21.04 -17.92
CA ASP A 73 -10.22 -20.56 -17.54
C ASP A 73 -10.30 -19.42 -16.51
N LYS A 74 -11.28 -18.51 -16.64
CA LYS A 74 -11.52 -17.43 -15.67
C LYS A 74 -11.87 -17.97 -14.31
N ASN A 75 -12.71 -18.98 -14.25
CA ASN A 75 -13.07 -19.62 -12.98
C ASN A 75 -11.85 -20.32 -12.35
N ALA A 76 -11.06 -21.06 -13.13
CA ALA A 76 -9.84 -21.70 -12.66
C ALA A 76 -8.81 -20.66 -12.16
N ILE A 77 -8.63 -19.56 -12.86
CA ILE A 77 -7.75 -18.45 -12.41
C ILE A 77 -8.27 -17.88 -11.07
N PHE A 78 -9.59 -17.68 -10.93
CA PHE A 78 -10.18 -17.16 -9.71
C PHE A 78 -10.00 -18.14 -8.52
N GLU A 79 -10.25 -19.43 -8.71
CA GLU A 79 -10.04 -20.46 -7.70
C GLU A 79 -8.56 -20.52 -7.26
N ASN A 80 -7.64 -20.55 -8.20
CA ASN A 80 -6.21 -20.53 -7.91
C ASN A 80 -5.78 -19.25 -7.19
N TRP A 81 -6.42 -18.11 -7.47
CA TRP A 81 -6.18 -16.87 -6.77
C TRP A 81 -6.69 -16.92 -5.32
N CYS A 82 -7.84 -17.51 -5.09
CA CYS A 82 -8.37 -17.74 -3.74
C CYS A 82 -7.45 -18.66 -2.93
N ASP A 83 -6.97 -19.74 -3.54
CA ASP A 83 -6.01 -20.67 -2.92
C ASP A 83 -4.68 -19.98 -2.59
N PHE A 84 -4.20 -19.13 -3.49
CA PHE A 84 -3.01 -18.31 -3.25
C PHE A 84 -3.19 -17.37 -2.05
N LEU A 85 -4.34 -16.69 -1.93
CA LEU A 85 -4.61 -15.84 -0.77
C LEU A 85 -4.74 -16.67 0.52
N ASN A 86 -5.35 -17.85 0.46
CA ASN A 86 -5.49 -18.76 1.60
C ASN A 86 -4.15 -19.37 2.08
N TYR A 87 -3.08 -19.29 1.26
CA TYR A 87 -1.72 -19.63 1.69
C TYR A 87 -1.23 -18.78 2.86
N PHE A 88 -1.58 -17.48 2.90
CA PHE A 88 -1.08 -16.55 3.91
C PHE A 88 -1.78 -16.78 5.25
N ASP A 89 -1.05 -17.32 6.20
CA ASP A 89 -1.52 -17.44 7.59
C ASP A 89 -1.32 -16.14 8.40
N SER A 90 -1.77 -16.13 9.65
CA SER A 90 -1.69 -14.94 10.51
C SER A 90 -0.27 -14.51 10.90
N SER A 91 0.75 -15.32 10.61
CA SER A 91 2.16 -14.99 10.88
C SER A 91 2.81 -14.22 9.72
N ILE A 92 2.17 -14.21 8.55
CA ILE A 92 2.66 -13.55 7.34
C ILE A 92 1.78 -12.34 7.06
N HIS A 93 2.37 -11.15 7.15
CA HIS A 93 1.72 -9.92 6.69
C HIS A 93 2.15 -9.64 5.25
N PHE A 94 1.24 -9.30 4.38
CA PHE A 94 1.60 -8.91 3.03
C PHE A 94 0.92 -7.62 2.58
N GLN A 95 1.52 -6.99 1.60
CA GLN A 95 1.07 -5.75 1.00
C GLN A 95 1.14 -5.90 -0.52
N LEU A 96 0.04 -5.63 -1.19
CA LEU A 96 0.01 -5.45 -2.64
C LEU A 96 0.16 -3.96 -2.94
N SER A 97 1.17 -3.63 -3.75
CA SER A 97 1.45 -2.25 -4.15
C SER A 97 1.28 -2.12 -5.65
N PHE A 98 0.48 -1.16 -6.05
CA PHE A 98 0.24 -0.77 -7.44
C PHE A 98 0.73 0.66 -7.61
N ILE A 99 1.71 0.86 -8.47
CA ILE A 99 2.36 2.14 -8.68
C ILE A 99 2.14 2.58 -10.12
N ASN A 100 1.38 3.64 -10.31
CA ASN A 100 1.28 4.36 -11.56
C ASN A 100 2.22 5.56 -11.49
N HIS A 101 3.25 5.59 -12.29
CA HIS A 101 4.18 6.71 -12.37
C HIS A 101 4.55 7.04 -13.81
N LYS A 102 4.89 8.28 -14.06
CA LYS A 102 5.40 8.68 -15.37
C LYS A 102 6.75 8.02 -15.61
N SER A 103 6.82 7.20 -16.63
CA SER A 103 8.08 6.58 -17.04
C SER A 103 9.08 7.64 -17.50
N ASN A 104 10.33 7.44 -17.13
CA ASN A 104 11.41 8.13 -17.79
C ASN A 104 11.47 7.60 -19.24
N MET A 105 11.28 8.47 -20.26
CA MET A 105 11.25 8.08 -21.68
C MET A 105 12.44 7.18 -22.06
N LYS A 106 13.58 7.31 -21.40
CA LYS A 106 14.78 6.53 -21.64
C LYS A 106 14.67 5.05 -21.24
N GLU A 107 14.03 4.74 -20.09
CA GLU A 107 13.78 3.34 -19.70
C GLU A 107 12.80 2.68 -20.67
N PHE A 108 11.81 3.43 -21.09
CA PHE A 108 10.82 3.01 -22.05
C PHE A 108 11.44 2.70 -23.44
N GLU A 109 12.34 3.56 -23.91
CA GLU A 109 13.09 3.31 -25.14
C GLU A 109 13.97 2.05 -25.07
N ASN A 110 14.53 1.75 -23.89
CA ASN A 110 15.34 0.56 -23.69
C ASN A 110 14.54 -0.75 -23.70
N VAL A 111 13.31 -0.74 -23.18
CA VAL A 111 12.41 -1.91 -23.16
C VAL A 111 11.91 -2.25 -24.57
N ILE A 112 11.70 -1.23 -25.43
CA ILE A 112 11.20 -1.42 -26.81
C ILE A 112 12.33 -1.53 -27.84
N ARG A 113 13.56 -1.47 -27.40
CA ARG A 113 14.71 -1.54 -28.31
C ARG A 113 14.86 -2.95 -28.90
N ILE A 114 14.15 -3.22 -30.01
CA ILE A 114 14.39 -4.41 -30.83
C ILE A 114 15.76 -4.26 -31.47
N ARG A 115 16.69 -5.12 -31.11
CA ARG A 115 18.05 -5.07 -31.68
C ARG A 115 18.01 -5.54 -33.13
N PRO A 116 18.65 -4.83 -34.08
CA PRO A 116 18.81 -5.30 -35.44
C PRO A 116 19.60 -6.62 -35.42
N GLN A 117 19.18 -7.57 -36.23
CA GLN A 117 19.84 -8.88 -36.40
C GLN A 117 20.70 -8.92 -37.65
N HIS A 118 20.73 -7.81 -38.41
CA HIS A 118 21.46 -7.66 -39.69
C HIS A 118 21.00 -8.66 -40.77
N ASP A 119 19.66 -8.88 -40.82
CA ASP A 119 18.99 -9.68 -41.82
C ASP A 119 17.95 -8.85 -42.63
N GLU A 120 17.30 -9.49 -43.62
CA GLU A 120 16.31 -8.83 -44.50
C GLU A 120 15.06 -8.29 -43.75
N PHE A 121 14.90 -8.62 -42.46
CA PHE A 121 13.73 -8.20 -41.65
C PHE A 121 14.01 -7.01 -40.71
N ASP A 122 15.17 -6.39 -40.79
CA ASP A 122 15.51 -5.30 -39.89
C ASP A 122 14.62 -4.06 -40.12
N ASP A 123 14.17 -3.81 -41.34
CA ASP A 123 13.23 -2.73 -41.65
C ASP A 123 11.87 -2.98 -40.98
N VAL A 124 11.38 -4.23 -41.04
CA VAL A 124 10.13 -4.65 -40.39
C VAL A 124 10.25 -4.53 -38.86
N ARG A 125 11.40 -4.89 -38.28
CA ARG A 125 11.66 -4.73 -36.84
C ARG A 125 11.69 -3.27 -36.41
N MET A 126 12.27 -2.39 -37.23
CA MET A 126 12.27 -0.95 -36.95
C MET A 126 10.87 -0.35 -37.06
N GLU A 127 10.11 -0.74 -38.08
CA GLU A 127 8.72 -0.28 -38.24
C GLU A 127 7.82 -0.77 -37.10
N TYR A 128 7.97 -2.04 -36.69
CA TYR A 128 7.28 -2.61 -35.53
C TYR A 128 7.68 -1.91 -34.21
N ALA A 129 8.95 -1.64 -34.00
CA ALA A 129 9.41 -0.87 -32.84
C ALA A 129 8.85 0.55 -32.82
N GLN A 130 8.77 1.19 -33.98
CA GLN A 130 8.18 2.53 -34.12
C GLN A 130 6.66 2.51 -33.88
N MET A 131 5.96 1.47 -34.39
CA MET A 131 4.54 1.28 -34.14
C MET A 131 4.26 1.08 -32.65
N LEU A 132 5.06 0.25 -31.96
CA LEU A 132 4.96 0.07 -30.52
C LEU A 132 5.19 1.37 -29.77
N LYS A 133 6.22 2.15 -30.13
CA LYS A 133 6.47 3.48 -29.55
C LYS A 133 5.28 4.41 -29.71
N ASN A 134 4.68 4.44 -30.91
CA ASN A 134 3.52 5.29 -31.20
C ASN A 134 2.25 4.83 -30.46
N GLN A 135 2.02 3.52 -30.34
CA GLN A 135 0.87 2.98 -29.59
C GLN A 135 0.98 3.29 -28.10
N LEU A 136 2.17 3.11 -27.53
CA LEU A 136 2.41 3.38 -26.14
C LEU A 136 2.37 4.88 -25.81
N ALA A 137 2.85 5.73 -26.71
CA ALA A 137 2.72 7.18 -26.60
C ALA A 137 1.24 7.65 -26.69
N LYS A 138 0.41 6.96 -27.45
CA LYS A 138 -1.03 7.26 -27.58
C LYS A 138 -1.90 6.64 -26.49
N GLY A 139 -1.50 5.45 -25.97
CA GLY A 139 -2.37 4.64 -25.10
C GLY A 139 -2.24 4.89 -23.59
N ASN A 140 -1.09 5.32 -23.11
CA ASN A 140 -0.81 5.39 -21.67
C ASN A 140 -0.26 6.73 -21.17
N ASN A 141 -0.29 7.80 -21.94
CA ASN A 141 0.30 9.11 -21.56
C ASN A 141 1.70 9.02 -20.90
N GLY A 142 2.48 7.97 -21.22
CA GLY A 142 3.79 7.71 -20.63
C GLY A 142 3.75 7.18 -19.19
N LEU A 143 2.62 6.66 -18.71
CA LEU A 143 2.51 6.01 -17.40
C LEU A 143 2.89 4.54 -17.47
N VAL A 144 3.74 4.12 -16.57
CA VAL A 144 4.08 2.70 -16.32
C VAL A 144 3.37 2.22 -15.07
N LYS A 145 2.69 1.08 -15.20
CA LYS A 145 2.02 0.40 -14.09
C LYS A 145 2.92 -0.70 -13.55
N SER A 146 3.40 -0.54 -12.34
CA SER A 146 4.22 -1.54 -11.65
C SER A 146 3.46 -2.18 -10.50
N LYS A 147 3.63 -3.49 -10.31
CA LYS A 147 2.92 -4.29 -9.31
C LYS A 147 3.90 -5.07 -8.45
N TYR A 148 3.71 -4.98 -7.14
CA TYR A 148 4.59 -5.62 -6.17
C TYR A 148 3.79 -6.29 -5.07
N ILE A 149 4.26 -7.44 -4.63
CA ILE A 149 3.86 -8.05 -3.37
C ILE A 149 5.03 -7.98 -2.39
N THR A 150 4.84 -7.28 -1.29
CA THR A 150 5.80 -7.24 -0.17
C THR A 150 5.23 -8.05 0.96
N PHE A 151 5.97 -9.04 1.42
CA PHE A 151 5.58 -9.89 2.55
C PHE A 151 6.58 -9.76 3.69
N SER A 152 6.11 -9.94 4.91
CA SER A 152 6.91 -9.75 6.11
C SER A 152 6.54 -10.75 7.20
N ILE A 153 7.54 -11.05 8.02
CA ILE A 153 7.42 -11.91 9.20
C ILE A 153 8.14 -11.27 10.39
N GLU A 154 7.77 -11.68 11.57
CA GLU A 154 8.51 -11.37 12.79
C GLU A 154 9.53 -12.48 13.10
N ALA A 155 10.77 -12.08 13.44
CA ALA A 155 11.83 -12.99 13.87
C ALA A 155 12.83 -12.25 14.75
N GLU A 156 13.41 -12.94 15.72
CA GLU A 156 14.36 -12.36 16.67
C GLU A 156 15.60 -11.75 15.98
N ASN A 157 16.05 -12.37 14.91
CA ASN A 157 17.22 -11.94 14.15
C ASN A 157 17.15 -12.36 12.68
N ILE A 158 18.03 -11.80 11.84
CA ILE A 158 18.10 -12.07 10.42
C ILE A 158 18.42 -13.54 10.09
N LYS A 159 19.20 -14.23 10.93
CA LYS A 159 19.58 -15.64 10.69
C LYS A 159 18.35 -16.56 10.75
N LEU A 160 17.39 -16.23 11.61
CA LEU A 160 16.11 -16.94 11.72
C LEU A 160 15.08 -16.45 10.69
N ALA A 161 15.12 -15.15 10.32
CA ALA A 161 14.21 -14.58 9.35
C ALA A 161 14.49 -15.07 7.93
N LYS A 162 15.76 -15.11 7.51
CA LYS A 162 16.18 -15.37 6.14
C LYS A 162 15.64 -16.70 5.57
N PRO A 163 15.85 -17.86 6.21
CA PRO A 163 15.35 -19.13 5.68
C PRO A 163 13.81 -19.16 5.54
N LYS A 164 13.10 -18.52 6.50
CA LYS A 164 11.64 -18.45 6.46
C LYS A 164 11.17 -17.58 5.29
N LEU A 165 11.80 -16.41 5.09
CA LEU A 165 11.47 -15.50 3.99
C LEU A 165 11.79 -16.12 2.63
N GLU A 166 12.90 -16.85 2.49
CA GLU A 166 13.27 -17.56 1.25
C GLU A 166 12.27 -18.68 0.91
N ARG A 167 11.79 -19.39 1.93
CA ARG A 167 10.73 -20.39 1.74
C ARG A 167 9.42 -19.74 1.28
N ILE A 168 8.95 -18.69 1.98
CA ILE A 168 7.72 -17.95 1.61
C ILE A 168 7.85 -17.38 0.20
N GLU A 169 9.02 -16.82 -0.15
CA GLU A 169 9.30 -16.33 -1.51
C GLU A 169 9.13 -17.43 -2.56
N SER A 170 9.70 -18.60 -2.32
CA SER A 170 9.58 -19.75 -3.22
C SER A 170 8.12 -20.20 -3.36
N ASP A 171 7.38 -20.26 -2.26
CA ASP A 171 5.97 -20.64 -2.29
C ASP A 171 5.12 -19.62 -3.05
N ILE A 172 5.34 -18.31 -2.85
CA ILE A 172 4.66 -17.24 -3.60
C ILE A 172 4.97 -17.33 -5.10
N LEU A 173 6.23 -17.52 -5.47
CA LEU A 173 6.63 -17.66 -6.88
C LEU A 173 5.99 -18.90 -7.53
N ASN A 174 5.89 -20.01 -6.81
CA ASN A 174 5.21 -21.21 -7.29
C ASN A 174 3.70 -20.96 -7.49
N ASN A 175 3.04 -20.27 -6.58
CA ASN A 175 1.62 -19.89 -6.74
C ASN A 175 1.42 -18.97 -7.95
N PHE A 176 2.28 -17.96 -8.15
CA PHE A 176 2.24 -17.12 -9.35
C PHE A 176 2.46 -17.92 -10.64
N LYS A 177 3.35 -18.92 -10.61
CA LYS A 177 3.56 -19.83 -11.75
C LYS A 177 2.30 -20.65 -12.06
N VAL A 178 1.59 -21.16 -11.06
CA VAL A 178 0.30 -21.87 -11.24
C VAL A 178 -0.75 -20.94 -11.85
N LEU A 179 -0.80 -19.68 -11.42
CA LEU A 179 -1.67 -18.63 -11.98
C LEU A 179 -1.27 -18.19 -13.39
N GLY A 180 -0.10 -18.62 -13.90
CA GLY A 180 0.45 -18.13 -15.17
C GLY A 180 0.96 -16.70 -15.11
N VAL A 181 1.19 -16.14 -13.91
CA VAL A 181 1.68 -14.79 -13.68
C VAL A 181 3.21 -14.76 -13.68
N PRO A 182 3.87 -14.03 -14.60
CA PRO A 182 5.30 -13.81 -14.50
C PRO A 182 5.64 -13.02 -13.23
N ALA A 183 6.58 -13.51 -12.44
CA ALA A 183 6.99 -12.86 -11.20
C ALA A 183 8.45 -13.14 -10.88
N TYR A 184 9.14 -12.17 -10.25
CA TYR A 184 10.52 -12.35 -9.81
C TYR A 184 10.82 -11.58 -8.52
N PRO A 185 11.68 -12.13 -7.64
CA PRO A 185 12.06 -11.49 -6.41
C PRO A 185 12.97 -10.29 -6.68
N LEU A 186 12.83 -9.24 -5.89
CA LEU A 186 13.65 -8.05 -5.98
C LEU A 186 14.85 -8.13 -5.05
N ASN A 187 16.01 -7.77 -5.57
CA ASN A 187 17.21 -7.57 -4.77
C ASN A 187 17.19 -6.22 -4.02
N GLY A 188 18.22 -5.96 -3.20
CA GLY A 188 18.27 -4.75 -2.38
C GLY A 188 18.37 -3.45 -3.20
N VAL A 189 19.09 -3.47 -4.33
CA VAL A 189 19.23 -2.30 -5.21
C VAL A 189 17.89 -1.96 -5.87
N GLU A 190 17.20 -2.96 -6.40
CA GLU A 190 15.89 -2.80 -7.03
C GLU A 190 14.84 -2.27 -6.04
N ARG A 191 14.84 -2.77 -4.80
CA ARG A 191 13.96 -2.26 -3.75
C ARG A 191 14.28 -0.82 -3.35
N LEU A 192 15.56 -0.46 -3.27
CA LEU A 192 15.99 0.91 -3.00
C LEU A 192 15.62 1.84 -4.15
N GLN A 193 15.69 1.38 -5.41
CA GLN A 193 15.27 2.14 -6.57
C GLN A 193 13.78 2.50 -6.48
N ILE A 194 12.90 1.54 -6.17
CA ILE A 194 11.46 1.79 -5.99
C ILE A 194 11.20 2.83 -4.89
N MET A 195 11.95 2.73 -3.77
CA MET A 195 11.85 3.71 -2.69
C MET A 195 12.32 5.09 -3.13
N TYR A 196 13.43 5.17 -3.88
CA TYR A 196 13.95 6.42 -4.42
C TYR A 196 12.95 7.09 -5.35
N GLU A 197 12.39 6.37 -6.31
CA GLU A 197 11.39 6.86 -7.25
C GLU A 197 10.12 7.33 -6.53
N THR A 198 9.69 6.61 -5.48
CA THR A 198 8.54 6.99 -4.65
C THR A 198 8.79 8.28 -3.86
N PHE A 199 9.98 8.45 -3.28
CA PHE A 199 10.31 9.61 -2.46
C PHE A 199 10.81 10.81 -3.29
N ASN A 200 11.25 10.59 -4.51
CA ASN A 200 11.79 11.61 -5.41
C ASN A 200 11.09 11.54 -6.79
N PRO A 201 9.76 11.72 -6.86
CA PRO A 201 9.02 11.57 -8.12
C PRO A 201 9.40 12.58 -9.20
N ASP A 202 10.12 13.65 -8.84
CA ASP A 202 10.63 14.68 -9.76
C ASP A 202 12.10 14.50 -10.15
N ALA A 203 12.75 13.44 -9.65
CA ALA A 203 14.17 13.23 -9.93
C ALA A 203 14.37 12.96 -11.43
N SER A 204 15.19 13.81 -12.06
CA SER A 204 15.61 13.66 -13.46
C SER A 204 16.85 12.74 -13.61
N ALA A 205 17.51 12.44 -12.50
CA ALA A 205 18.70 11.60 -12.47
C ALA A 205 18.34 10.16 -12.17
N ASP A 206 18.97 9.22 -12.89
CA ASP A 206 18.84 7.80 -12.63
C ASP A 206 19.36 7.47 -11.23
N PHE A 207 18.68 6.54 -10.54
CA PHE A 207 19.11 6.05 -9.25
C PHE A 207 20.44 5.32 -9.36
N GLN A 208 21.46 5.83 -8.67
CA GLN A 208 22.79 5.22 -8.61
C GLN A 208 23.09 4.81 -7.18
N PHE A 209 23.26 3.52 -6.96
CA PHE A 209 23.57 2.97 -5.65
C PHE A 209 24.52 1.77 -5.77
N ASP A 210 25.55 1.77 -4.94
CA ASP A 210 26.47 0.65 -4.76
C ASP A 210 26.78 0.42 -3.28
N TYR A 211 26.61 -0.81 -2.82
CA TYR A 211 26.89 -1.20 -1.43
C TYR A 211 28.36 -0.99 -1.02
N GLY A 212 29.29 -1.18 -1.96
CA GLY A 212 30.72 -0.97 -1.70
C GLY A 212 31.02 0.49 -1.41
N SER A 213 30.45 1.38 -2.20
CA SER A 213 30.58 2.83 -2.02
C SER A 213 29.91 3.30 -0.73
N MET A 214 28.72 2.77 -0.41
CA MET A 214 28.03 3.06 0.83
C MET A 214 28.89 2.72 2.07
N ILE A 215 29.50 1.53 2.10
CA ILE A 215 30.36 1.10 3.21
C ILE A 215 31.58 2.03 3.35
N ARG A 216 32.19 2.42 2.23
CA ARG A 216 33.38 3.31 2.24
C ARG A 216 33.06 4.72 2.73
N THR A 217 31.88 5.22 2.42
CA THR A 217 31.45 6.58 2.80
C THR A 217 30.84 6.65 4.19
N GLY A 218 30.50 5.49 4.80
CA GLY A 218 29.80 5.42 6.09
C GLY A 218 28.33 5.90 6.04
N LEU A 219 27.78 6.08 4.84
CA LEU A 219 26.37 6.43 4.63
C LEU A 219 25.48 5.20 4.84
N SER A 220 24.21 5.43 5.10
CA SER A 220 23.18 4.38 5.16
C SER A 220 22.40 4.32 3.84
N THR A 221 21.72 3.21 3.59
CA THR A 221 20.81 3.09 2.42
C THR A 221 19.76 4.19 2.38
N LYS A 222 19.36 4.75 3.53
CA LYS A 222 18.40 5.86 3.63
C LYS A 222 18.90 7.16 3.05
N ASP A 223 20.21 7.40 3.09
CA ASP A 223 20.79 8.62 2.56
C ASP A 223 20.70 8.68 1.03
N TYR A 224 20.63 7.53 0.39
CA TYR A 224 20.49 7.42 -1.07
C TYR A 224 19.03 7.51 -1.55
N VAL A 225 18.03 7.15 -0.71
CA VAL A 225 16.62 7.15 -1.10
C VAL A 225 15.85 8.36 -0.57
N ALA A 226 16.39 9.05 0.44
CA ALA A 226 15.73 10.17 1.09
C ALA A 226 15.50 11.34 0.12
N PRO A 227 14.32 11.98 0.15
CA PRO A 227 14.10 13.22 -0.58
C PRO A 227 14.88 14.37 0.08
N THR A 228 15.02 15.48 -0.62
CA THR A 228 15.70 16.67 -0.10
C THR A 228 15.05 17.23 1.16
N SER A 229 13.72 17.09 1.28
CA SER A 229 12.97 17.52 2.45
C SER A 229 11.65 16.76 2.59
N PHE A 230 11.20 16.60 3.87
CA PHE A 230 9.80 16.32 4.19
C PHE A 230 9.22 17.50 4.94
N VAL A 231 8.05 17.99 4.52
CA VAL A 231 7.35 19.10 5.15
C VAL A 231 5.90 18.71 5.43
N PHE A 232 5.51 18.74 6.70
CA PHE A 232 4.17 18.42 7.20
C PHE A 232 3.60 19.69 7.90
N LYS A 233 3.28 20.73 7.13
CA LYS A 233 2.75 22.01 7.66
C LYS A 233 1.23 22.05 7.64
N GLU A 234 0.62 21.46 6.64
CA GLU A 234 -0.83 21.41 6.47
C GLU A 234 -1.31 20.02 6.90
N GLY A 235 -2.38 19.94 7.71
CA GLY A 235 -2.79 18.67 8.33
C GLY A 235 -3.13 17.54 7.35
N LYS A 236 -3.54 17.85 6.11
CA LYS A 236 -4.01 16.86 5.12
C LYS A 236 -3.10 16.69 3.90
N THR A 237 -2.00 17.43 3.84
CA THR A 237 -1.02 17.37 2.75
C THR A 237 0.39 17.39 3.31
N PHE A 238 1.31 16.81 2.58
CA PHE A 238 2.73 16.88 2.88
C PHE A 238 3.52 17.18 1.62
N GLN A 239 4.77 17.58 1.77
CA GLN A 239 5.65 17.88 0.66
C GLN A 239 6.91 17.02 0.76
N MET A 240 7.31 16.43 -0.37
CA MET A 240 8.58 15.71 -0.58
C MET A 240 9.38 16.46 -1.65
N GLY A 241 10.48 17.11 -1.27
CA GLY A 241 11.19 17.98 -2.20
C GLY A 241 10.27 19.08 -2.74
N ILE A 242 9.99 19.08 -4.03
CA ILE A 242 9.07 20.01 -4.70
C ILE A 242 7.68 19.42 -4.93
N THR A 243 7.50 18.12 -4.75
CA THR A 243 6.23 17.41 -4.97
C THR A 243 5.35 17.47 -3.73
N ILE A 244 4.07 17.75 -3.94
CA ILE A 244 3.05 17.76 -2.89
C ILE A 244 2.28 16.44 -2.93
N GLY A 245 2.03 15.83 -1.78
CA GLY A 245 1.31 14.57 -1.65
C GLY A 245 0.15 14.61 -0.67
N ALA A 246 -0.84 13.77 -0.90
CA ALA A 246 -1.92 13.49 0.03
C ALA A 246 -2.16 11.98 0.09
N VAL A 247 -2.28 11.45 1.31
CA VAL A 247 -2.66 10.04 1.52
C VAL A 247 -4.12 9.99 1.95
N SER A 248 -4.85 9.06 1.35
CA SER A 248 -6.23 8.74 1.73
C SER A 248 -6.37 7.26 2.02
N TYR A 249 -7.31 6.88 2.87
CA TYR A 249 -7.71 5.50 3.07
C TYR A 249 -9.12 5.26 2.57
N LEU A 250 -9.38 4.03 2.12
CA LEU A 250 -10.69 3.61 1.62
C LEU A 250 -11.58 3.17 2.78
N GLN A 251 -12.72 3.78 2.91
CA GLN A 251 -13.82 3.31 3.76
C GLN A 251 -14.86 2.65 2.87
N ILE A 252 -15.08 1.35 3.05
CA ILE A 252 -16.03 0.56 2.30
C ILE A 252 -17.38 0.67 2.99
N LEU A 253 -18.41 1.12 2.26
CA LEU A 253 -19.80 1.18 2.71
C LEU A 253 -20.66 0.16 1.94
N ALA A 254 -20.19 -0.29 0.79
CA ALA A 254 -20.86 -1.32 0.00
C ALA A 254 -20.78 -2.68 0.71
N PRO A 255 -21.82 -3.51 0.60
CA PRO A 255 -21.79 -4.89 1.11
C PRO A 255 -20.81 -5.77 0.34
N GLU A 256 -20.63 -5.51 -0.94
CA GLU A 256 -19.73 -6.23 -1.84
C GLU A 256 -18.92 -5.27 -2.69
N LEU A 257 -17.70 -5.66 -3.04
CA LEU A 257 -16.82 -4.94 -3.96
C LEU A 257 -16.65 -5.74 -5.25
N THR A 258 -16.56 -5.02 -6.37
CA THR A 258 -16.24 -5.60 -7.66
C THR A 258 -14.77 -5.38 -8.01
N ASP A 259 -14.19 -6.29 -8.79
CA ASP A 259 -12.83 -6.20 -9.36
C ASP A 259 -12.61 -4.94 -10.21
N LYS A 260 -13.68 -4.42 -10.82
CA LYS A 260 -13.66 -3.21 -11.66
C LYS A 260 -13.18 -1.97 -10.91
N MET A 261 -13.46 -1.86 -9.62
CA MET A 261 -13.07 -0.69 -8.82
C MET A 261 -11.56 -0.48 -8.81
N LEU A 262 -10.79 -1.54 -8.55
CA LEU A 262 -9.32 -1.44 -8.54
C LEU A 262 -8.78 -1.11 -9.94
N ALA A 263 -9.36 -1.72 -10.98
CA ALA A 263 -8.98 -1.45 -12.36
C ALA A 263 -9.19 0.04 -12.72
N GLU A 264 -10.32 0.65 -12.36
CA GLU A 264 -10.60 2.06 -12.62
C GLU A 264 -9.61 2.99 -11.90
N PHE A 265 -9.18 2.68 -10.67
CA PHE A 265 -8.12 3.42 -10.00
C PHE A 265 -6.79 3.34 -10.76
N LEU A 266 -6.45 2.16 -11.23
CA LEU A 266 -5.20 1.94 -11.95
C LEU A 266 -5.21 2.48 -13.38
N ASP A 267 -6.38 2.73 -13.94
CA ASP A 267 -6.55 3.34 -15.27
C ASP A 267 -6.51 4.87 -15.24
N MET A 268 -6.43 5.48 -14.06
CA MET A 268 -6.25 6.93 -13.96
C MET A 268 -4.93 7.37 -14.61
N GLU A 269 -5.00 8.42 -15.42
CA GLU A 269 -3.84 9.05 -16.08
C GLU A 269 -3.09 10.03 -15.14
N LYS A 270 -2.91 9.64 -13.89
CA LYS A 270 -2.26 10.45 -12.85
C LYS A 270 -1.28 9.59 -12.04
N ASP A 271 -0.30 10.25 -11.44
CA ASP A 271 0.57 9.59 -10.49
C ASP A 271 -0.25 9.14 -9.27
N LEU A 272 -0.35 7.84 -9.09
CA LEU A 272 -1.13 7.21 -8.04
C LEU A 272 -0.41 5.97 -7.53
N ILE A 273 -0.30 5.87 -6.22
CA ILE A 273 0.14 4.63 -5.56
C ILE A 273 -1.00 4.09 -4.72
N VAL A 274 -1.39 2.85 -4.99
CA VAL A 274 -2.37 2.11 -4.21
C VAL A 274 -1.68 1.01 -3.44
N ASN A 275 -1.80 1.01 -2.12
CA ASN A 275 -1.26 -0.02 -1.24
C ASN A 275 -2.39 -0.73 -0.51
N LEU A 276 -2.53 -2.02 -0.76
CA LEU A 276 -3.44 -2.90 -0.02
C LEU A 276 -2.64 -3.65 1.03
N HIS A 277 -2.75 -3.23 2.30
CA HIS A 277 -2.19 -3.96 3.43
C HIS A 277 -3.16 -5.05 3.84
N VAL A 278 -2.70 -6.28 3.83
CA VAL A 278 -3.52 -7.47 4.08
C VAL A 278 -2.93 -8.29 5.20
N GLN A 279 -3.76 -8.62 6.18
CA GLN A 279 -3.41 -9.46 7.31
C GLN A 279 -4.45 -10.56 7.48
N SER A 280 -4.02 -11.81 7.41
CA SER A 280 -4.88 -12.95 7.74
C SER A 280 -5.17 -12.97 9.25
N VAL A 281 -6.42 -13.18 9.60
CA VAL A 281 -6.85 -13.34 10.98
C VAL A 281 -6.71 -14.81 11.36
N ASP A 282 -6.17 -15.08 12.54
CA ASP A 282 -6.14 -16.42 13.10
C ASP A 282 -7.55 -17.06 13.10
N GLN A 283 -7.66 -18.30 12.61
CA GLN A 283 -8.96 -18.96 12.37
C GLN A 283 -9.86 -18.99 13.61
N MET A 284 -9.30 -19.28 14.78
CA MET A 284 -10.08 -19.33 16.03
C MET A 284 -10.55 -17.94 16.44
N LYS A 285 -9.72 -16.92 16.22
CA LYS A 285 -10.08 -15.51 16.49
C LYS A 285 -11.14 -15.04 15.50
N ALA A 286 -11.04 -15.39 14.21
CA ALA A 286 -12.02 -15.07 13.18
C ALA A 286 -13.41 -15.65 13.54
N ILE A 287 -13.48 -16.95 13.83
CA ILE A 287 -14.70 -17.63 14.25
C ILE A 287 -15.30 -16.97 15.49
N LYS A 288 -14.48 -16.66 16.51
CA LYS A 288 -14.94 -16.00 17.74
C LYS A 288 -15.49 -14.61 17.46
N LEU A 289 -14.82 -13.82 16.60
CA LEU A 289 -15.27 -12.49 16.21
C LEU A 289 -16.63 -12.55 15.51
N VAL A 290 -16.78 -13.43 14.50
CA VAL A 290 -18.04 -13.55 13.75
C VAL A 290 -19.15 -14.07 14.64
N LYS A 291 -18.91 -15.06 15.51
CA LYS A 291 -19.88 -15.53 16.52
C LYS A 291 -20.37 -14.39 17.43
N SER A 292 -19.45 -13.55 17.89
CA SER A 292 -19.81 -12.37 18.70
C SER A 292 -20.74 -11.43 17.92
N LYS A 293 -20.41 -11.15 16.65
CA LYS A 293 -21.24 -10.29 15.78
C LYS A 293 -22.62 -10.87 15.50
N VAL A 294 -22.71 -12.17 15.23
CA VAL A 294 -24.00 -12.88 15.09
C VAL A 294 -24.83 -12.72 16.37
N THR A 295 -24.21 -12.86 17.54
CA THR A 295 -24.90 -12.70 18.83
C THR A 295 -25.38 -11.26 19.03
N ASP A 296 -24.54 -10.24 18.71
CA ASP A 296 -24.91 -8.84 18.80
C ASP A 296 -26.10 -8.51 17.88
N ILE A 297 -26.08 -9.00 16.62
CA ILE A 297 -27.18 -8.80 15.66
C ILE A 297 -28.48 -9.47 16.17
N ASN A 298 -28.39 -10.68 16.68
CA ASN A 298 -29.55 -11.35 17.25
C ASN A 298 -30.14 -10.60 18.45
N ARG A 299 -29.27 -10.03 19.29
CA ARG A 299 -29.71 -9.18 20.41
C ARG A 299 -30.42 -7.91 19.92
N MET A 300 -29.84 -7.23 18.89
CA MET A 300 -30.48 -6.06 18.27
C MET A 300 -31.85 -6.42 17.68
N LYS A 301 -31.99 -7.59 17.00
CA LYS A 301 -33.29 -8.07 16.51
C LYS A 301 -34.32 -8.22 17.63
N ILE A 302 -33.92 -8.82 18.75
CA ILE A 302 -34.81 -8.99 19.91
C ILE A 302 -35.21 -7.63 20.50
N GLU A 303 -34.28 -6.67 20.56
CA GLU A 303 -34.56 -5.32 21.04
C GLU A 303 -35.56 -4.57 20.13
N GLU A 304 -35.40 -4.67 18.80
CA GLU A 304 -36.34 -4.07 17.85
C GLU A 304 -37.73 -4.75 17.89
N GLN A 305 -37.79 -6.08 18.00
CA GLN A 305 -39.04 -6.81 18.21
C GLN A 305 -39.78 -6.35 19.48
N LYS A 306 -39.07 -6.19 20.60
CA LYS A 306 -39.64 -5.65 21.84
C LYS A 306 -40.17 -4.22 21.69
N LYS A 307 -39.47 -3.37 20.91
CA LYS A 307 -39.95 -2.03 20.61
C LYS A 307 -41.22 -2.03 19.75
N ALA A 308 -41.26 -2.87 18.70
CA ALA A 308 -42.40 -3.01 17.83
C ALA A 308 -43.64 -3.42 18.64
N VAL A 309 -43.56 -4.45 19.49
CA VAL A 309 -44.62 -4.89 20.34
C VAL A 309 -45.10 -3.79 21.31
N ARG A 310 -44.18 -3.05 21.94
CA ARG A 310 -44.53 -1.93 22.82
C ARG A 310 -45.26 -0.80 22.10
N SER A 311 -44.97 -0.63 20.80
CA SER A 311 -45.61 0.37 19.95
C SER A 311 -46.88 -0.12 19.25
N GLY A 312 -47.36 -1.34 19.56
CA GLY A 312 -48.58 -1.94 19.00
C GLY A 312 -48.41 -2.48 17.57
N TYR A 313 -47.16 -2.68 17.09
CA TYR A 313 -46.85 -3.27 15.82
C TYR A 313 -46.56 -4.78 15.93
N ASP A 314 -46.66 -5.48 14.81
CA ASP A 314 -46.36 -6.92 14.75
C ASP A 314 -44.88 -7.21 15.05
N MET A 315 -44.59 -8.33 15.70
CA MET A 315 -43.24 -8.81 16.02
C MET A 315 -42.37 -9.05 14.78
N ASP A 316 -42.97 -9.26 13.62
CA ASP A 316 -42.30 -9.57 12.37
C ASP A 316 -41.72 -8.31 11.67
N ILE A 317 -42.02 -7.12 12.19
CA ILE A 317 -41.47 -5.84 11.68
C ILE A 317 -40.06 -5.65 12.24
N ILE A 318 -39.09 -6.28 11.57
CA ILE A 318 -37.66 -6.08 11.83
C ILE A 318 -37.07 -5.25 10.70
N PRO A 319 -36.21 -4.27 10.98
CA PRO A 319 -35.50 -3.57 9.94
C PRO A 319 -34.81 -4.55 8.98
N SER A 320 -35.01 -4.36 7.66
CA SER A 320 -34.49 -5.23 6.61
C SER A 320 -32.98 -5.46 6.73
N ASP A 321 -32.26 -4.41 7.11
CA ASP A 321 -30.81 -4.42 7.27
C ASP A 321 -30.33 -5.44 8.31
N LEU A 322 -31.03 -5.56 9.45
CA LEU A 322 -30.70 -6.53 10.48
C LEU A 322 -30.93 -7.98 10.03
N ASN A 323 -31.91 -8.21 9.14
CA ASN A 323 -32.14 -9.53 8.58
C ASN A 323 -31.03 -9.90 7.57
N THR A 324 -30.66 -8.96 6.69
CA THR A 324 -29.61 -9.14 5.70
C THR A 324 -28.26 -9.39 6.38
N TYR A 325 -27.82 -8.49 7.26
CA TYR A 325 -26.55 -8.64 7.99
C TYR A 325 -26.50 -9.90 8.87
N GLY A 326 -27.65 -10.29 9.46
CA GLY A 326 -27.73 -11.52 10.24
C GLY A 326 -27.59 -12.79 9.39
N GLY A 327 -28.13 -12.79 8.17
CA GLY A 327 -27.97 -13.86 7.18
C GLY A 327 -26.53 -13.97 6.69
N GLU A 328 -25.93 -12.85 6.30
CA GLU A 328 -24.55 -12.77 5.83
C GLU A 328 -23.54 -13.20 6.91
N ALA A 329 -23.71 -12.73 8.14
CA ALA A 329 -22.83 -13.11 9.24
C ALA A 329 -22.91 -14.62 9.57
N LYS A 330 -24.08 -15.25 9.42
CA LYS A 330 -24.22 -16.70 9.58
C LYS A 330 -23.53 -17.46 8.45
N ARG A 331 -23.70 -17.04 7.19
CA ARG A 331 -23.03 -17.65 6.04
C ARG A 331 -21.52 -17.55 6.19
N LEU A 332 -21.00 -16.36 6.53
CA LEU A 332 -19.57 -16.18 6.80
C LEU A 332 -19.07 -17.12 7.90
N LEU A 333 -19.86 -17.34 8.95
CA LEU A 333 -19.50 -18.29 10.01
C LEU A 333 -19.43 -19.73 9.50
N GLU A 334 -20.39 -20.14 8.67
CA GLU A 334 -20.41 -21.46 8.04
C GLU A 334 -19.21 -21.65 7.11
N ASP A 335 -18.89 -20.67 6.28
CA ASP A 335 -17.74 -20.69 5.36
C ASP A 335 -16.42 -20.82 6.12
N LEU A 336 -16.23 -20.04 7.20
CA LEU A 336 -15.07 -20.14 8.08
C LEU A 336 -14.95 -21.50 8.79
N GLN A 337 -16.07 -22.17 9.10
CA GLN A 337 -16.07 -23.43 9.83
C GLN A 337 -15.97 -24.67 8.92
N SER A 338 -16.57 -24.61 7.72
CA SER A 338 -16.75 -25.78 6.85
C SER A 338 -15.83 -25.79 5.63
N ARG A 339 -15.43 -24.61 5.11
CA ARG A 339 -14.69 -24.50 3.84
C ARG A 339 -13.22 -24.14 4.00
N ASN A 340 -12.72 -24.07 5.22
CA ASN A 340 -11.35 -23.65 5.52
C ASN A 340 -10.99 -22.29 4.89
N GLU A 341 -11.98 -21.42 4.68
CA GLU A 341 -11.77 -20.07 4.20
C GLU A 341 -11.12 -19.21 5.28
N ARG A 342 -10.35 -18.21 4.88
CA ARG A 342 -9.67 -17.29 5.78
C ARG A 342 -10.31 -15.92 5.77
N MET A 343 -10.35 -15.30 6.93
CA MET A 343 -10.74 -13.90 7.08
C MET A 343 -9.51 -13.01 7.03
N PHE A 344 -9.60 -11.94 6.25
CA PHE A 344 -8.54 -10.96 6.11
C PHE A 344 -8.99 -9.59 6.61
N LEU A 345 -8.08 -8.88 7.27
CA LEU A 345 -8.19 -7.45 7.51
C LEU A 345 -7.45 -6.72 6.38
N VAL A 346 -8.16 -5.86 5.68
CA VAL A 346 -7.61 -5.13 4.54
C VAL A 346 -7.68 -3.64 4.81
N THR A 347 -6.55 -2.95 4.60
CA THR A 347 -6.48 -1.49 4.61
C THR A 347 -5.94 -1.01 3.27
N ALA A 348 -6.75 -0.27 2.53
CA ALA A 348 -6.36 0.31 1.26
C ALA A 348 -5.95 1.77 1.45
N LEU A 349 -4.70 2.10 1.10
CA LEU A 349 -4.14 3.44 1.14
C LEU A 349 -3.86 3.93 -0.28
N PHE A 350 -4.19 5.18 -0.53
CA PHE A 350 -4.03 5.86 -1.81
C PHE A 350 -3.13 7.07 -1.62
N LEU A 351 -2.00 7.10 -2.30
CA LEU A 351 -1.12 8.26 -2.35
C LEU A 351 -1.27 8.94 -3.71
N ASN A 352 -1.79 10.15 -3.71
CA ASN A 352 -1.79 11.04 -4.85
C ASN A 352 -0.63 12.03 -4.71
N THR A 353 0.08 12.27 -5.79
CA THR A 353 1.17 13.26 -5.86
C THR A 353 0.99 14.21 -7.03
N ALA A 354 1.41 15.46 -6.86
CA ALA A 354 1.39 16.47 -7.93
C ALA A 354 2.41 17.58 -7.67
N LYS A 355 2.72 18.35 -8.71
CA LYS A 355 3.64 19.51 -8.63
C LYS A 355 2.96 20.77 -8.09
N SER A 356 1.65 20.88 -8.27
CA SER A 356 0.86 22.00 -7.75
C SER A 356 -0.26 21.54 -6.82
N LYS A 357 -0.68 22.43 -5.91
CA LYS A 357 -1.78 22.14 -4.99
C LYS A 357 -3.10 21.93 -5.75
N GLN A 358 -3.32 22.69 -6.83
CA GLN A 358 -4.52 22.58 -7.67
C GLN A 358 -4.58 21.21 -8.35
N ASP A 359 -3.48 20.74 -8.93
CA ASP A 359 -3.42 19.43 -9.59
C ASP A 359 -3.59 18.28 -8.58
N LEU A 360 -3.04 18.44 -7.37
CA LEU A 360 -3.25 17.48 -6.28
C LEU A 360 -4.73 17.38 -5.88
N GLU A 361 -5.40 18.53 -5.68
CA GLU A 361 -6.82 18.55 -5.35
C GLU A 361 -7.67 17.91 -6.45
N ASN A 362 -7.34 18.18 -7.73
CA ASN A 362 -8.01 17.57 -8.87
C ASN A 362 -7.79 16.05 -8.89
N ALA A 363 -6.56 15.58 -8.65
CA ALA A 363 -6.25 14.15 -8.62
C ALA A 363 -7.00 13.43 -7.47
N VAL A 364 -7.00 14.02 -6.27
CA VAL A 364 -7.72 13.47 -5.11
C VAL A 364 -9.23 13.47 -5.35
N PHE A 365 -9.77 14.51 -5.97
CA PHE A 365 -11.20 14.58 -6.32
C PHE A 365 -11.59 13.47 -7.32
N GLN A 366 -10.80 13.26 -8.37
CA GLN A 366 -11.02 12.17 -9.33
C GLN A 366 -10.95 10.80 -8.65
N THR A 367 -9.93 10.57 -7.81
CA THR A 367 -9.81 9.32 -7.04
C THR A 367 -11.02 9.10 -6.12
N ALA A 368 -11.50 10.16 -5.44
CA ALA A 368 -12.69 10.08 -4.61
C ALA A 368 -13.96 9.80 -5.41
N GLY A 369 -14.08 10.36 -6.62
CA GLY A 369 -15.20 10.10 -7.54
C GLY A 369 -15.30 8.63 -7.95
N ILE A 370 -14.17 7.98 -8.22
CA ILE A 370 -14.14 6.53 -8.50
C ILE A 370 -14.63 5.74 -7.27
N ALA A 371 -14.15 6.06 -6.07
CA ALA A 371 -14.60 5.39 -4.85
C ALA A 371 -16.11 5.53 -4.64
N GLN A 372 -16.66 6.73 -4.82
CA GLN A 372 -18.09 7.00 -4.67
C GLN A 372 -18.97 6.19 -5.64
N LYS A 373 -18.52 5.97 -6.87
CA LYS A 373 -19.21 5.14 -7.87
C LYS A 373 -19.45 3.71 -7.36
N TYR A 374 -18.58 3.21 -6.47
CA TYR A 374 -18.65 1.88 -5.87
C TYR A 374 -19.14 1.89 -4.41
N ASN A 375 -19.87 2.92 -3.99
CA ASN A 375 -20.35 3.09 -2.61
C ASN A 375 -19.22 3.01 -1.57
N CYS A 376 -18.07 3.59 -1.90
CA CYS A 376 -16.94 3.72 -1.01
C CYS A 376 -16.60 5.21 -0.79
N VAL A 377 -15.91 5.51 0.30
CA VAL A 377 -15.48 6.87 0.62
C VAL A 377 -13.97 6.89 0.83
N LEU A 378 -13.27 7.79 0.14
CA LEU A 378 -11.87 8.08 0.42
C LEU A 378 -11.77 9.20 1.46
N ARG A 379 -11.13 8.89 2.58
CA ARG A 379 -10.86 9.86 3.66
C ARG A 379 -9.39 10.18 3.70
N ARG A 380 -9.05 11.46 3.61
CA ARG A 380 -7.66 11.92 3.76
C ARG A 380 -7.18 11.69 5.19
N LEU A 381 -5.92 11.29 5.31
CA LEU A 381 -5.22 11.20 6.58
C LEU A 381 -4.77 12.60 7.02
N ASP A 382 -4.86 12.87 8.32
CA ASP A 382 -4.28 14.04 8.97
C ASP A 382 -2.89 13.66 9.53
N TYR A 383 -1.88 14.56 9.35
CA TYR A 383 -0.49 14.36 9.73
C TYR A 383 -0.08 15.11 10.99
#